data_b84808636ca68a7524e8493e0fd18ca6
#
_entry.id   b84808636ca68a7524e8493e0fd18ca6
#
_cell.length_a   1.000
_cell.length_b   1.000
_cell.length_c   1.000
_cell.angle_alpha   90.00
_cell.angle_beta   90.00
_cell.angle_gamma   90.00
#
_symmetry.space_group_name_H-M   'P 1'
#
loop_
_entity.id
_entity.type
_entity.pdbx_description
1 polymer ?
#
loop_
_entity_poly.entity_id
_entity_poly.type
_entity_poly.pdbx_seq_one_letter_code
_entity_poly.pdbx_strand_id
1 'polypeptide(L)'
;MDAGLLADVAALERELVAAAQAAGAQVLSAHFHHFGAGAGVTGVVMLSESHISVHSWPEHQFAALDIFMCGAARPEQALERLRAALSPLTVRVTTVDRG
;
A
#
# COMPACT_ATOMS: atom_id res chain seq x y z
N MET A 1 -4.01 -13.61 -1.61
CA MET A 1 -4.75 -12.32 -1.54
C MET A 1 -5.94 -12.38 -2.48
N ASP A 2 -7.00 -11.66 -2.15
CA ASP A 2 -8.20 -11.61 -2.97
C ASP A 2 -7.93 -10.84 -4.27
N ALA A 3 -8.11 -11.51 -5.41
CA ALA A 3 -7.91 -10.89 -6.72
C ALA A 3 -8.87 -9.72 -6.96
N GLY A 4 -10.10 -9.80 -6.44
CA GLY A 4 -11.07 -8.71 -6.55
C GLY A 4 -10.59 -7.44 -5.87
N LEU A 5 -10.01 -7.54 -4.68
CA LEU A 5 -9.42 -6.41 -3.97
C LEU A 5 -8.23 -5.83 -4.75
N LEU A 6 -7.38 -6.69 -5.30
CA LEU A 6 -6.18 -6.24 -6.04
C LEU A 6 -6.52 -5.55 -7.35
N ALA A 7 -7.74 -5.69 -7.85
CA ALA A 7 -8.23 -5.00 -9.04
C ALA A 7 -9.13 -3.80 -8.69
N ASP A 8 -9.37 -3.54 -7.41
CA ASP A 8 -10.29 -2.50 -6.94
C ASP A 8 -9.48 -1.26 -6.54
N VAL A 9 -9.40 -0.29 -7.45
CA VAL A 9 -8.60 0.92 -7.22
C VAL A 9 -9.11 1.72 -6.02
N ALA A 10 -10.42 1.84 -5.84
CA ALA A 10 -10.99 2.61 -4.73
C ALA A 10 -10.70 1.94 -3.39
N ALA A 11 -10.78 0.60 -3.33
CA ALA A 11 -10.49 -0.14 -2.12
C ALA A 11 -9.00 -0.05 -1.76
N LEU A 12 -8.11 -0.20 -2.75
CA LEU A 12 -6.67 -0.09 -2.50
C LEU A 12 -6.29 1.31 -2.03
N GLU A 13 -6.83 2.34 -2.64
CA GLU A 13 -6.57 3.72 -2.20
C GLU A 13 -7.03 3.90 -0.75
N ARG A 14 -8.23 3.45 -0.42
CA ARG A 14 -8.78 3.57 0.93
C ARG A 14 -7.88 2.85 1.95
N GLU A 15 -7.41 1.65 1.63
CA GLU A 15 -6.58 0.89 2.56
C GLU A 15 -5.18 1.48 2.73
N LEU A 16 -4.59 1.99 1.65
CA LEU A 16 -3.27 2.64 1.75
C LEU A 16 -3.34 3.95 2.54
N VAL A 17 -4.40 4.74 2.32
CA VAL A 17 -4.60 5.97 3.09
C VAL A 17 -4.81 5.64 4.57
N ALA A 18 -5.63 4.63 4.87
CA ALA A 18 -5.86 4.20 6.25
C ALA A 18 -4.57 3.69 6.91
N ALA A 19 -3.73 2.98 6.15
CA ALA A 19 -2.44 2.49 6.66
C ALA A 19 -1.51 3.66 7.01
N ALA A 20 -1.45 4.68 6.15
CA ALA A 20 -0.65 5.87 6.41
C ALA A 20 -1.12 6.59 7.68
N GLN A 21 -2.43 6.73 7.85
CA GLN A 21 -3.00 7.36 9.02
C GLN A 21 -2.73 6.55 10.29
N ALA A 22 -2.84 5.22 10.21
CA ALA A 22 -2.54 4.34 11.34
C ALA A 22 -1.07 4.45 11.78
N ALA A 23 -0.17 4.75 10.85
CA ALA A 23 1.25 4.96 11.13
C ALA A 23 1.56 6.35 11.68
N GLY A 24 0.58 7.24 11.73
CA GLY A 24 0.76 8.62 12.19
C GLY A 24 1.33 9.56 11.13
N ALA A 25 1.30 9.15 9.86
CA ALA A 25 1.80 10.00 8.78
C ALA A 25 0.72 10.97 8.30
N GLN A 26 1.15 12.10 7.78
CA GLN A 26 0.24 13.09 7.20
C GLN A 26 0.08 12.83 5.70
N VAL A 27 -1.14 12.55 5.27
CA VAL A 27 -1.46 12.31 3.86
C VAL A 27 -1.58 13.64 3.13
N LEU A 28 -0.83 13.81 2.05
CA LEU A 28 -0.89 15.01 1.22
C LEU A 28 -1.78 14.78 -0.02
N SER A 29 -1.62 13.64 -0.67
CA SER A 29 -2.40 13.32 -1.88
C SER A 29 -2.31 11.82 -2.15
N ALA A 30 -3.18 11.34 -3.05
CA ALA A 30 -3.18 9.95 -3.50
C ALA A 30 -3.41 9.92 -5.00
N HIS A 31 -2.64 9.09 -5.70
CA HIS A 31 -2.69 8.95 -7.16
C HIS A 31 -2.70 7.46 -7.50
N PHE A 32 -3.80 7.00 -8.11
CA PHE A 32 -3.98 5.59 -8.44
C PHE A 32 -4.42 5.46 -9.89
N HIS A 33 -3.90 4.44 -10.55
CA HIS A 33 -4.23 4.11 -11.93
C HIS A 33 -4.62 2.64 -12.03
N HIS A 34 -5.78 2.39 -12.64
CA HIS A 34 -6.27 1.03 -12.91
C HIS A 34 -6.04 0.73 -14.38
N PHE A 35 -5.41 -0.41 -14.68
CA PHE A 35 -4.98 -0.74 -16.04
C PHE A 35 -6.06 -1.40 -16.90
N GLY A 36 -7.30 -1.43 -16.44
CA GLY A 36 -8.43 -1.97 -17.20
C GLY A 36 -9.14 -3.09 -16.45
N ALA A 37 -10.25 -3.58 -17.00
CA ALA A 37 -11.08 -4.57 -16.36
C ALA A 37 -10.26 -5.84 -16.02
N GLY A 38 -10.26 -6.23 -14.76
CA GLY A 38 -9.54 -7.39 -14.27
C GLY A 38 -8.03 -7.22 -14.17
N ALA A 39 -7.50 -6.09 -14.61
CA ALA A 39 -6.08 -5.81 -14.52
C ALA A 39 -5.69 -5.21 -13.17
N GLY A 40 -4.40 -5.01 -12.97
CA GLY A 40 -3.86 -4.49 -11.72
C GLY A 40 -3.96 -2.99 -11.57
N VAL A 41 -3.43 -2.52 -10.46
CA VAL A 41 -3.43 -1.12 -10.05
C VAL A 41 -2.00 -0.72 -9.72
N THR A 42 -1.63 0.48 -10.11
CA THR A 42 -0.44 1.16 -9.61
C THR A 42 -0.90 2.39 -8.84
N GLY A 43 -0.38 2.58 -7.63
CA GLY A 43 -0.78 3.72 -6.83
C GLY A 43 0.30 4.20 -5.90
N VAL A 44 0.18 5.47 -5.52
CA VAL A 44 1.05 6.09 -4.55
C VAL A 44 0.24 7.03 -3.66
N VAL A 45 0.46 6.93 -2.36
CA VAL A 45 -0.03 7.89 -1.38
C VAL A 45 1.16 8.74 -0.98
N MET A 46 1.10 10.01 -1.30
CA MET A 46 2.16 10.96 -0.95
C MET A 46 1.92 11.46 0.46
N LEU A 47 2.96 11.37 1.27
CA LEU A 47 2.93 11.77 2.66
C LEU A 47 3.90 12.93 2.86
N SER A 48 3.80 13.60 4.00
CA SER A 48 4.80 14.60 4.37
C SER A 48 6.14 13.88 4.54
N GLU A 49 7.09 14.15 3.62
CA GLU A 49 8.45 13.59 3.60
C GLU A 49 8.52 12.07 3.39
N SER A 50 7.45 11.43 2.86
CA SER A 50 7.41 9.98 2.73
C SER A 50 6.33 9.55 1.73
N HIS A 51 6.15 8.23 1.59
CA HIS A 51 5.12 7.70 0.69
C HIS A 51 4.82 6.24 1.01
N ILE A 52 3.65 5.78 0.54
CA ILE A 52 3.33 4.36 0.39
C ILE A 52 2.96 4.13 -1.06
N SER A 53 3.56 3.13 -1.69
CA SER A 53 3.22 2.77 -3.07
C SER A 53 2.80 1.31 -3.17
N VAL A 54 2.01 1.01 -4.20
CA VAL A 54 1.54 -0.35 -4.48
C VAL A 54 1.55 -0.60 -5.97
N HIS A 55 1.91 -1.82 -6.32
CA HIS A 55 1.69 -2.41 -7.64
C HIS A 55 1.00 -3.75 -7.41
N SER A 56 -0.12 -3.98 -8.07
CA SER A 56 -0.86 -5.23 -7.89
C SER A 56 -0.98 -6.01 -9.19
N TRP A 57 -0.98 -7.33 -9.05
CA TRP A 57 -1.18 -8.29 -10.13
C TRP A 57 -2.28 -9.26 -9.69
N PRO A 58 -3.57 -8.91 -9.95
CA PRO A 58 -4.69 -9.78 -9.53
C PRO A 58 -4.60 -11.19 -10.11
N GLU A 59 -4.09 -11.33 -11.34
CA GLU A 59 -3.93 -12.62 -12.01
C GLU A 59 -2.94 -13.54 -11.31
N HIS A 60 -2.03 -12.98 -10.53
CA HIS A 60 -1.05 -13.73 -9.73
C HIS A 60 -1.36 -13.67 -8.23
N GLN A 61 -2.45 -13.03 -7.84
CA GLN A 61 -2.80 -12.79 -6.44
C GLN A 61 -1.62 -12.21 -5.65
N PHE A 62 -0.95 -11.26 -6.27
CA PHE A 62 0.31 -10.69 -5.77
C PHE A 62 0.26 -9.17 -5.76
N ALA A 63 0.86 -8.58 -4.73
CA ALA A 63 1.08 -7.14 -4.66
C ALA A 63 2.48 -6.86 -4.12
N ALA A 64 3.11 -5.84 -4.68
CA ALA A 64 4.37 -5.30 -4.19
C ALA A 64 4.09 -3.92 -3.59
N LEU A 65 4.55 -3.71 -2.36
CA LEU A 65 4.35 -2.45 -1.66
C LEU A 65 5.68 -1.91 -1.17
N ASP A 66 5.79 -0.58 -1.16
CA ASP A 66 6.90 0.12 -0.54
C ASP A 66 6.33 1.10 0.48
N ILE A 67 6.83 1.01 1.71
CA ILE A 67 6.44 1.90 2.81
C ILE A 67 7.70 2.65 3.21
N PHE A 68 7.78 3.92 2.82
CA PHE A 68 8.92 4.77 3.14
C PHE A 68 8.44 5.89 4.04
N MET A 69 8.94 5.92 5.28
CA MET A 69 8.50 6.87 6.28
C MET A 69 9.67 7.49 7.03
N CYS A 70 9.46 8.70 7.50
CA CYS A 70 10.45 9.50 8.23
C CYS A 70 9.85 10.04 9.51
N GLY A 71 10.72 10.53 10.41
CA GLY A 71 10.31 11.21 11.62
C GLY A 71 9.62 10.31 12.61
N ALA A 72 8.51 10.78 13.17
CA ALA A 72 7.77 10.05 14.19
C ALA A 72 6.80 9.02 13.62
N ALA A 73 6.64 8.93 12.31
CA ALA A 73 5.76 7.94 11.70
C ALA A 73 6.31 6.52 11.92
N ARG A 74 5.39 5.55 12.01
CA ARG A 74 5.71 4.17 12.35
C ARG A 74 5.36 3.24 11.20
N PRO A 75 6.32 2.91 10.31
CA PRO A 75 6.04 2.07 9.15
C PRO A 75 5.52 0.68 9.52
N GLU A 76 5.90 0.14 10.67
CA GLU A 76 5.39 -1.14 11.14
C GLU A 76 3.88 -1.13 11.40
N GLN A 77 3.31 0.01 11.77
CA GLN A 77 1.86 0.13 11.93
C GLN A 77 1.15 0.12 10.58
N ALA A 78 1.74 0.75 9.57
CA ALA A 78 1.21 0.69 8.21
C ALA A 78 1.26 -0.75 7.67
N LEU A 79 2.35 -1.45 7.90
CA LEU A 79 2.51 -2.85 7.47
C LEU A 79 1.44 -3.74 8.11
N GLU A 80 1.22 -3.60 9.43
CA GLU A 80 0.19 -4.36 10.15
C GLU A 80 -1.18 -4.14 9.54
N ARG A 81 -1.54 -2.90 9.29
CA ARG A 81 -2.83 -2.55 8.71
C ARG A 81 -3.00 -3.16 7.33
N LEU A 82 -1.97 -3.08 6.48
CA LEU A 82 -2.03 -3.61 5.13
C LEU A 82 -2.06 -5.14 5.12
N ARG A 83 -1.34 -5.81 6.02
CA ARG A 83 -1.44 -7.26 6.16
C ARG A 83 -2.85 -7.69 6.52
N ALA A 84 -3.50 -7.00 7.44
CA ALA A 84 -4.88 -7.30 7.81
C ALA A 84 -5.84 -7.09 6.65
N ALA A 85 -5.67 -6.00 5.89
CA ALA A 85 -6.55 -5.66 4.78
C ALA A 85 -6.38 -6.62 3.60
N LEU A 86 -5.14 -6.98 3.27
CA LEU A 86 -4.83 -7.79 2.09
C LEU A 86 -4.87 -9.29 2.37
N SER A 87 -4.76 -9.70 3.62
CA SER A 87 -4.82 -11.11 4.06
C SER A 87 -3.96 -12.05 3.21
N PRO A 88 -2.66 -11.78 3.05
CA PRO A 88 -1.82 -12.64 2.20
C PRO A 88 -1.55 -13.98 2.87
N LEU A 89 -1.39 -15.04 2.04
CA LEU A 89 -0.96 -16.34 2.53
C LEU A 89 0.51 -16.33 2.94
N THR A 90 1.33 -15.62 2.17
CA THR A 90 2.76 -15.47 2.47
C THR A 90 3.16 -14.01 2.29
N VAL A 91 4.11 -13.57 3.12
CA VAL A 91 4.63 -12.20 3.05
C VAL A 91 6.15 -12.25 3.12
N ARG A 92 6.79 -11.50 2.22
CA ARG A 92 8.22 -11.23 2.35
C ARG A 92 8.38 -9.75 2.69
N VAL A 93 9.08 -9.46 3.77
CA VAL A 93 9.36 -8.09 4.20
C VAL A 93 10.86 -7.88 4.21
N THR A 94 11.30 -6.80 3.57
CA THR A 94 12.68 -6.35 3.61
C THR A 94 12.71 -4.94 4.16
N THR A 95 13.52 -4.72 5.18
CA THR A 95 13.66 -3.41 5.82
C THR A 95 15.02 -2.82 5.47
N VAL A 96 15.01 -1.58 4.99
CA VAL A 96 16.23 -0.87 4.57
C VAL A 96 16.19 0.53 5.14
N ASP A 97 17.29 0.94 5.77
CA ASP A 97 17.48 2.34 6.16
C ASP A 97 17.85 3.16 4.93
N ARG A 98 17.17 4.28 4.73
CA ARG A 98 17.39 5.15 3.57
C ARG A 98 17.72 6.57 4.04
N GLY A 99 18.86 6.70 4.61
CA GLY A 99 19.30 8.01 5.10
C GLY A 99 19.47 8.07 6.58
#